data_6d7bd4d61b6318263364e6789dfc8adb
#
_entry.id   6d7bd4d61b6318263364e6789dfc8adb
#
_cell.length_a   1.000
_cell.length_b   1.000
_cell.length_c   1.000
_cell.angle_alpha   90.00
_cell.angle_beta   90.00
_cell.angle_gamma   90.00
#
_symmetry.space_group_name_H-M   'P 1'
#
loop_
_entity.id
_entity.type
_entity.pdbx_description
1 polymer ?
#
loop_
_entity_poly.entity_id
_entity_poly.type
_entity_poly.pdbx_seq_one_letter_code
_entity_poly.pdbx_strand_id
1 'polypeptide(L)'
;MTRQSGRLSPRPYREPIHATTILGVRRDGIVAMAGDGQVTIGDVVLKHGARKIRPLADGAVIAGFAGAVADALTLFSKFEAQLKNADGSLRRAAVELAKEWRTDRYLRRLEAQLIVGDGESILVLSGEGDVIEPDDGIAAIGSGAPYATAAAKALLSHTDLSAREIVESAMRVAAELCIFTNDRFTIETVSAGAEQDMATEERGEGEQ
;
A
#
# COMPACT_ATOMS: atom_id res chain seq x y z
N MET A 1 -52.03 12.75 -26.27
CA MET A 1 -51.18 12.19 -25.17
C MET A 1 -49.78 11.99 -25.70
N THR A 2 -48.92 12.98 -25.49
CA THR A 2 -47.54 13.02 -26.03
C THR A 2 -46.59 12.55 -24.92
N ARG A 3 -45.96 11.37 -25.10
CA ARG A 3 -44.94 10.87 -24.18
C ARG A 3 -43.65 11.71 -24.33
N GLN A 4 -43.32 12.48 -23.32
CA GLN A 4 -41.99 13.06 -23.20
C GLN A 4 -40.98 11.95 -22.85
N SER A 5 -40.10 11.63 -23.80
CA SER A 5 -38.91 10.82 -23.55
C SER A 5 -37.90 11.68 -22.80
N GLY A 6 -37.79 11.46 -21.49
CA GLY A 6 -36.73 12.05 -20.68
C GLY A 6 -35.37 11.54 -21.17
N ARG A 7 -34.59 12.40 -21.84
CA ARG A 7 -33.17 12.13 -22.13
C ARG A 7 -32.42 12.19 -20.81
N LEU A 8 -31.96 11.03 -20.36
CA LEU A 8 -30.92 10.96 -19.32
C LEU A 8 -29.67 11.65 -19.90
N SER A 9 -29.27 12.75 -19.29
CA SER A 9 -27.98 13.38 -19.58
C SER A 9 -26.88 12.36 -19.28
N PRO A 10 -25.93 12.13 -20.21
CA PRO A 10 -24.81 11.26 -19.90
C PRO A 10 -24.04 11.89 -18.74
N ARG A 11 -23.81 11.13 -17.66
CA ARG A 11 -22.88 11.55 -16.61
C ARG A 11 -21.55 11.84 -17.28
N PRO A 12 -20.85 12.93 -16.90
CA PRO A 12 -19.51 13.18 -17.44
C PRO A 12 -18.67 11.95 -17.13
N TYR A 13 -18.17 11.29 -18.17
CA TYR A 13 -17.27 10.15 -18.08
C TYR A 13 -15.96 10.69 -17.45
N ARG A 14 -15.82 10.50 -16.16
CA ARG A 14 -14.53 10.67 -15.51
C ARG A 14 -13.78 9.37 -15.79
N GLU A 15 -12.82 9.45 -16.68
CA GLU A 15 -11.87 8.34 -16.85
C GLU A 15 -11.24 8.05 -15.50
N PRO A 16 -11.38 6.82 -14.98
CA PRO A 16 -10.78 6.48 -13.71
C PRO A 16 -9.26 6.61 -13.83
N ILE A 17 -8.63 7.19 -12.82
CA ILE A 17 -7.17 7.20 -12.71
C ILE A 17 -6.78 5.77 -12.34
N HIS A 18 -6.29 5.04 -13.34
CA HIS A 18 -5.72 3.71 -13.14
C HIS A 18 -4.20 3.84 -13.22
N ALA A 19 -3.50 3.44 -12.21
CA ALA A 19 -2.12 3.01 -12.30
C ALA A 19 -1.50 2.93 -10.92
N THR A 20 -1.55 1.79 -10.37
CA THR A 20 -0.77 1.49 -9.18
C THR A 20 -0.73 -0.01 -9.02
N THR A 21 0.43 -0.53 -8.73
CA THR A 21 0.58 -1.86 -8.18
C THR A 21 1.47 -1.76 -6.96
N ILE A 22 0.95 -2.19 -5.82
CA ILE A 22 1.70 -2.36 -4.59
C ILE A 22 1.65 -3.83 -4.23
N LEU A 23 2.78 -4.37 -3.86
CA LEU A 23 2.92 -5.72 -3.31
C LEU A 23 3.72 -5.65 -2.02
N GLY A 24 3.21 -6.27 -0.96
CA GLY A 24 3.93 -6.52 0.28
C GLY A 24 4.03 -8.01 0.56
N VAL A 25 5.18 -8.46 1.04
CA VAL A 25 5.44 -9.84 1.46
C VAL A 25 6.11 -9.85 2.82
N ARG A 26 5.58 -10.67 3.73
CA ARG A 26 6.19 -10.94 5.04
C ARG A 26 6.83 -12.33 5.03
N ARG A 27 8.12 -12.39 5.36
CA ARG A 27 8.90 -13.62 5.53
C ARG A 27 9.97 -13.42 6.58
N ASP A 28 10.10 -14.36 7.48
CA ASP A 28 11.18 -14.44 8.50
C ASP A 28 11.33 -13.16 9.35
N GLY A 29 10.18 -12.58 9.79
CA GLY A 29 10.18 -11.35 10.61
C GLY A 29 10.52 -10.08 9.84
N ILE A 30 10.54 -10.13 8.51
CA ILE A 30 10.76 -9.00 7.63
C ILE A 30 9.53 -8.79 6.75
N VAL A 31 9.04 -7.56 6.67
CA VAL A 31 8.11 -7.14 5.63
C VAL A 31 8.86 -6.34 4.57
N ALA A 32 8.80 -6.80 3.33
CA ALA A 32 9.23 -6.03 2.16
C ALA A 32 8.00 -5.56 1.39
N MET A 33 8.02 -4.32 0.91
CA MET A 33 6.95 -3.75 0.11
C MET A 33 7.52 -3.10 -1.14
N ALA A 34 6.95 -3.39 -2.29
CA ALA A 34 7.32 -2.81 -3.57
C ALA A 34 6.13 -2.10 -4.21
N GLY A 35 6.38 -0.94 -4.80
CA GLY A 35 5.40 -0.19 -5.60
C GLY A 35 6.00 0.25 -6.92
N ASP A 36 5.20 0.16 -8.00
CA ASP A 36 5.59 0.67 -9.31
C ASP A 36 5.54 2.20 -9.37
N GLY A 37 6.18 2.78 -10.38
CA GLY A 37 6.25 4.24 -10.55
C GLY A 37 5.25 4.84 -11.53
N GLN A 38 4.37 4.05 -12.17
CA GLN A 38 3.49 4.55 -13.22
C GLN A 38 2.29 5.32 -12.68
N VAL A 39 1.99 6.45 -13.31
CA VAL A 39 0.72 7.19 -13.14
C VAL A 39 0.09 7.33 -14.53
N THR A 40 -1.14 6.87 -14.67
CA THR A 40 -1.88 6.84 -15.93
C THR A 40 -3.23 7.55 -15.76
N ILE A 41 -3.65 8.32 -16.74
CA ILE A 41 -5.02 8.86 -16.84
C ILE A 41 -5.60 8.38 -18.17
N GLY A 42 -6.69 7.62 -18.11
CA GLY A 42 -7.19 6.90 -19.27
C GLY A 42 -6.08 6.03 -19.86
N ASP A 43 -5.79 6.22 -21.13
CA ASP A 43 -4.78 5.45 -21.87
C ASP A 43 -3.40 6.15 -21.95
N VAL A 44 -3.18 7.25 -21.18
CA VAL A 44 -1.96 8.05 -21.24
C VAL A 44 -1.14 7.94 -19.96
N VAL A 45 0.12 7.54 -20.11
CA VAL A 45 1.08 7.53 -18.99
C VAL A 45 1.61 8.94 -18.77
N LEU A 46 1.35 9.51 -17.60
CA LEU A 46 1.79 10.85 -17.22
C LEU A 46 3.13 10.87 -16.47
N LYS A 47 3.43 9.81 -15.73
CA LYS A 47 4.62 9.73 -14.89
C LYS A 47 5.09 8.28 -14.76
N HIS A 48 6.42 8.09 -14.74
CA HIS A 48 7.06 6.78 -14.62
C HIS A 48 7.78 6.55 -13.29
N GLY A 49 7.96 7.56 -12.47
CA GLY A 49 8.75 7.50 -11.22
C GLY A 49 7.99 8.07 -10.02
N ALA A 50 6.71 7.72 -9.84
CA ALA A 50 5.96 8.08 -8.66
C ALA A 50 6.40 7.21 -7.46
N ARG A 51 6.54 7.83 -6.29
CA ARG A 51 6.76 7.09 -5.04
C ARG A 51 5.41 6.82 -4.39
N LYS A 52 5.02 5.55 -4.35
CA LYS A 52 3.74 5.08 -3.83
C LYS A 52 3.90 4.36 -2.49
N ILE A 53 5.14 4.21 -2.02
CA ILE A 53 5.49 3.63 -0.71
C ILE A 53 6.22 4.68 0.10
N ARG A 54 5.95 4.70 1.40
CA ARG A 54 6.60 5.59 2.36
C ARG A 54 6.90 4.86 3.67
N PRO A 55 8.08 5.07 4.25
CA PRO A 55 8.32 4.78 5.65
C PRO A 55 7.54 5.76 6.52
N LEU A 56 7.02 5.29 7.64
CA LEU A 56 6.29 6.02 8.68
C LEU A 56 6.88 5.65 10.03
N ALA A 57 6.61 6.47 11.08
CA ALA A 57 7.09 6.22 12.44
C ALA A 57 8.61 5.92 12.46
N ASP A 58 9.40 6.86 11.91
CA ASP A 58 10.87 6.78 11.84
C ASP A 58 11.41 5.48 11.20
N GLY A 59 10.62 4.88 10.30
CA GLY A 59 10.98 3.66 9.58
C GLY A 59 10.47 2.36 10.22
N ALA A 60 9.82 2.42 11.37
CA ALA A 60 9.25 1.25 12.03
C ALA A 60 8.04 0.66 11.29
N VAL A 61 7.40 1.44 10.43
CA VAL A 61 6.25 1.03 9.59
C VAL A 61 6.48 1.46 8.15
N ILE A 62 6.10 0.62 7.20
CA ILE A 62 6.01 0.99 5.79
C ILE A 62 4.56 0.99 5.33
N ALA A 63 4.20 1.95 4.49
CA ALA A 63 2.86 2.08 3.95
C ALA A 63 2.88 2.27 2.43
N GLY A 64 1.99 1.56 1.72
CA GLY A 64 1.81 1.65 0.27
C GLY A 64 0.36 1.93 -0.08
N PHE A 65 0.14 2.71 -1.13
CA PHE A 65 -1.17 3.25 -1.48
C PHE A 65 -1.52 3.00 -2.95
N ALA A 66 -2.77 2.62 -3.21
CA ALA A 66 -3.36 2.55 -4.54
C ALA A 66 -4.62 3.42 -4.61
N GLY A 67 -4.66 4.36 -5.56
CA GLY A 67 -5.76 5.32 -5.75
C GLY A 67 -5.26 6.67 -6.25
N ALA A 68 -6.06 7.72 -6.10
CA ALA A 68 -5.68 9.07 -6.52
C ALA A 68 -4.58 9.65 -5.61
N VAL A 69 -3.60 10.36 -6.18
CA VAL A 69 -2.42 10.88 -5.45
C VAL A 69 -2.81 11.83 -4.31
N ALA A 70 -3.85 12.66 -4.49
CA ALA A 70 -4.32 13.57 -3.44
C ALA A 70 -4.88 12.81 -2.23
N ASP A 71 -5.53 11.68 -2.48
CA ASP A 71 -6.12 10.82 -1.47
C ASP A 71 -5.03 10.08 -0.68
N ALA A 72 -3.95 9.67 -1.36
CA ALA A 72 -2.77 9.05 -0.75
C ALA A 72 -2.19 9.91 0.36
N LEU A 73 -1.95 11.19 0.10
CA LEU A 73 -1.34 12.10 1.07
C LEU A 73 -2.22 12.26 2.32
N THR A 74 -3.52 12.35 2.13
CA THR A 74 -4.49 12.46 3.24
C THR A 74 -4.47 11.20 4.10
N LEU A 75 -4.51 10.02 3.48
CA LEU A 75 -4.53 8.74 4.19
C LEU A 75 -3.22 8.46 4.93
N PHE A 76 -2.07 8.75 4.32
CA PHE A 76 -0.78 8.62 5.00
C PHE A 76 -0.70 9.51 6.25
N SER A 77 -1.08 10.79 6.15
CA SER A 77 -1.06 11.72 7.29
C SER A 77 -2.01 11.27 8.40
N LYS A 78 -3.20 10.76 8.04
CA LYS A 78 -4.16 10.24 9.03
C LYS A 78 -3.66 8.94 9.68
N PHE A 79 -3.07 8.02 8.89
CA PHE A 79 -2.52 6.80 9.44
C PHE A 79 -1.35 7.07 10.39
N GLU A 80 -0.47 8.00 10.05
CA GLU A 80 0.63 8.43 10.93
C GLU A 80 0.12 9.03 12.25
N ALA A 81 -0.97 9.82 12.19
CA ALA A 81 -1.61 10.33 13.41
C ALA A 81 -2.20 9.20 14.25
N GLN A 82 -2.83 8.19 13.64
CA GLN A 82 -3.36 7.03 14.36
C GLN A 82 -2.25 6.15 14.94
N LEU A 83 -1.10 6.01 14.26
CA LEU A 83 0.08 5.32 14.82
C LEU A 83 0.57 5.99 16.10
N LYS A 84 0.68 7.32 16.11
CA LYS A 84 1.06 8.09 17.31
C LYS A 84 0.06 7.90 18.44
N ASN A 85 -1.25 7.95 18.16
CA ASN A 85 -2.31 7.76 19.14
C ASN A 85 -2.40 6.33 19.69
N ALA A 86 -1.88 5.37 18.95
CA ALA A 86 -1.89 3.94 19.26
C ALA A 86 -0.56 3.45 19.87
N ASP A 87 0.33 4.37 20.27
CA ASP A 87 1.67 4.07 20.81
C ASP A 87 2.46 3.11 19.88
N GLY A 88 2.45 3.37 18.57
CA GLY A 88 3.14 2.59 17.56
C GLY A 88 2.43 1.28 17.13
N SER A 89 1.33 0.88 17.78
CA SER A 89 0.63 -0.36 17.46
C SER A 89 -0.02 -0.32 16.08
N LEU A 90 0.56 -1.03 15.10
CA LEU A 90 0.08 -1.11 13.71
C LEU A 90 -1.38 -1.52 13.64
N ARG A 91 -1.76 -2.63 14.34
CA ARG A 91 -3.13 -3.15 14.31
C ARG A 91 -4.15 -2.18 14.90
N ARG A 92 -3.83 -1.52 16.03
CA ARG A 92 -4.73 -0.52 16.61
C ARG A 92 -4.89 0.68 15.69
N ALA A 93 -3.80 1.21 15.16
CA ALA A 93 -3.81 2.32 14.22
C ALA A 93 -4.64 2.00 12.97
N ALA A 94 -4.48 0.80 12.40
CA ALA A 94 -5.24 0.34 11.24
C ALA A 94 -6.75 0.30 11.51
N VAL A 95 -7.16 -0.25 12.65
CA VAL A 95 -8.58 -0.32 13.03
C VAL A 95 -9.17 1.07 13.24
N GLU A 96 -8.45 1.98 13.91
CA GLU A 96 -8.94 3.35 14.14
C GLU A 96 -9.02 4.16 12.84
N LEU A 97 -8.03 4.03 11.93
CA LEU A 97 -8.14 4.64 10.60
C LEU A 97 -9.32 4.08 9.82
N ALA A 98 -9.55 2.76 9.82
CA ALA A 98 -10.66 2.16 9.10
C ALA A 98 -12.02 2.64 9.62
N LYS A 99 -12.18 2.77 10.95
CA LYS A 99 -13.38 3.37 11.55
C LYS A 99 -13.58 4.82 11.12
N GLU A 100 -12.52 5.63 11.17
CA GLU A 100 -12.53 7.02 10.73
C GLU A 100 -12.88 7.10 9.24
N TRP A 101 -12.23 6.29 8.39
CA TRP A 101 -12.45 6.25 6.95
C TRP A 101 -13.92 5.96 6.60
N ARG A 102 -14.51 4.97 7.26
CA ARG A 102 -15.91 4.60 7.06
C ARG A 102 -16.90 5.67 7.52
N THR A 103 -16.60 6.39 8.61
CA THR A 103 -17.54 7.32 9.25
C THR A 103 -17.38 8.75 8.79
N ASP A 104 -16.19 9.17 8.36
CA ASP A 104 -15.93 10.52 7.87
C ASP A 104 -16.57 10.73 6.50
N ARG A 105 -17.30 11.84 6.36
CA ARG A 105 -18.07 12.16 5.16
C ARG A 105 -17.22 12.40 3.92
N TYR A 106 -15.97 12.86 4.10
CA TYR A 106 -15.03 13.12 3.02
C TYR A 106 -14.20 11.88 2.71
N LEU A 107 -13.66 11.21 3.73
CA LEU A 107 -12.81 10.04 3.55
C LEU A 107 -13.53 8.87 2.87
N ARG A 108 -14.79 8.59 3.24
CA ARG A 108 -15.57 7.50 2.63
C ARG A 108 -15.84 7.64 1.14
N ARG A 109 -15.47 8.80 0.54
CA ARG A 109 -15.57 9.03 -0.90
C ARG A 109 -14.28 8.71 -1.65
N LEU A 110 -13.22 8.40 -0.91
CA LEU A 110 -11.94 8.05 -1.49
C LEU A 110 -12.01 6.64 -2.05
N GLU A 111 -11.79 6.51 -3.34
CA GLU A 111 -11.63 5.21 -4.00
C GLU A 111 -10.16 4.80 -3.90
N ALA A 112 -9.79 4.24 -2.76
CA ALA A 112 -8.40 3.99 -2.41
C ALA A 112 -8.25 2.70 -1.59
N GLN A 113 -7.04 2.17 -1.61
CA GLN A 113 -6.61 1.05 -0.76
C GLN A 113 -5.24 1.38 -0.17
N LEU A 114 -4.98 0.89 1.02
CA LEU A 114 -3.72 1.07 1.73
C LEU A 114 -3.20 -0.29 2.17
N ILE A 115 -1.91 -0.55 1.97
CA ILE A 115 -1.18 -1.62 2.64
C ILE A 115 -0.27 -0.98 3.67
N VAL A 116 -0.25 -1.52 4.89
CA VAL A 116 0.67 -1.12 5.94
C VAL A 116 1.35 -2.35 6.51
N GLY A 117 2.61 -2.23 6.87
CA GLY A 117 3.37 -3.35 7.44
C GLY A 117 4.43 -2.88 8.41
N ASP A 118 4.65 -3.68 9.44
CA ASP A 118 5.79 -3.67 10.35
C ASP A 118 6.51 -5.03 10.26
N GLY A 119 7.50 -5.28 11.10
CA GLY A 119 8.20 -6.57 11.09
C GLY A 119 7.34 -7.78 11.47
N GLU A 120 6.18 -7.56 12.08
CA GLU A 120 5.31 -8.62 12.62
C GLU A 120 4.08 -8.89 11.75
N SER A 121 3.52 -7.84 11.13
CA SER A 121 2.21 -7.87 10.46
C SER A 121 2.22 -7.13 9.14
N ILE A 122 1.34 -7.57 8.24
CA ILE A 122 0.98 -6.83 7.03
C ILE A 122 -0.54 -6.77 6.94
N LEU A 123 -1.09 -5.57 6.73
CA LEU A 123 -2.52 -5.31 6.74
C LEU A 123 -2.95 -4.58 5.47
N VAL A 124 -4.11 -4.95 4.94
CA VAL A 124 -4.79 -4.22 3.85
C VAL A 124 -5.98 -3.47 4.45
N LEU A 125 -6.08 -2.18 4.14
CA LEU A 125 -7.19 -1.32 4.53
C LEU A 125 -7.94 -0.85 3.29
N SER A 126 -9.28 -0.86 3.35
CA SER A 126 -10.16 -0.35 2.29
C SER A 126 -11.00 0.83 2.76
N GLY A 127 -11.51 1.62 1.79
CA GLY A 127 -12.45 2.71 2.04
C GLY A 127 -13.81 2.25 2.58
N GLU A 128 -14.10 0.95 2.53
CA GLU A 128 -15.31 0.35 3.11
C GLU A 128 -15.16 0.08 4.60
N GLY A 129 -13.96 0.26 5.14
CA GLY A 129 -13.64 0.05 6.56
C GLY A 129 -13.14 -1.36 6.88
N ASP A 130 -12.73 -2.10 5.86
CA ASP A 130 -12.11 -3.41 6.06
C ASP A 130 -10.66 -3.26 6.53
N VAL A 131 -10.27 -4.12 7.45
CA VAL A 131 -8.87 -4.35 7.85
C VAL A 131 -8.63 -5.84 7.74
N ILE A 132 -7.82 -6.23 6.76
CA ILE A 132 -7.55 -7.63 6.44
C ILE A 132 -6.07 -7.92 6.67
N GLU A 133 -5.77 -8.92 7.46
CA GLU A 133 -4.44 -9.52 7.57
C GLU A 133 -4.42 -10.80 6.75
N PRO A 134 -3.64 -10.89 5.64
CA PRO A 134 -3.56 -12.09 4.84
C PRO A 134 -2.88 -13.24 5.60
N ASP A 135 -3.45 -14.45 5.54
CA ASP A 135 -2.94 -15.63 6.25
C ASP A 135 -1.53 -16.04 5.79
N ASP A 136 -1.22 -15.81 4.53
CA ASP A 136 0.06 -16.18 3.90
C ASP A 136 1.10 -15.05 3.93
N GLY A 137 0.78 -13.92 4.55
CA GLY A 137 1.68 -12.77 4.63
C GLY A 137 1.92 -12.05 3.30
N ILE A 138 1.04 -12.24 2.30
CA ILE A 138 1.11 -11.56 1.00
C ILE A 138 -0.07 -10.62 0.85
N ALA A 139 0.19 -9.34 0.66
CA ALA A 139 -0.80 -8.31 0.42
C ALA A 139 -0.51 -7.58 -0.89
N ALA A 140 -1.50 -7.43 -1.76
CA ALA A 140 -1.35 -6.64 -2.99
C ALA A 140 -2.59 -5.81 -3.27
N ILE A 141 -2.38 -4.61 -3.82
CA ILE A 141 -3.45 -3.68 -4.21
C ILE A 141 -3.16 -3.04 -5.56
N GLY A 142 -4.21 -2.58 -6.21
CA GLY A 142 -4.13 -1.91 -7.51
C GLY A 142 -4.23 -2.86 -8.71
N SER A 143 -4.00 -2.31 -9.92
CA SER A 143 -4.32 -2.98 -11.19
C SER A 143 -3.50 -4.25 -11.45
N GLY A 144 -2.22 -4.26 -11.08
CA GLY A 144 -1.33 -5.43 -11.24
C GLY A 144 -1.38 -6.41 -10.06
N ALA A 145 -2.17 -6.13 -9.02
CA ALA A 145 -2.22 -6.95 -7.80
C ALA A 145 -2.46 -8.45 -8.05
N PRO A 146 -3.37 -8.89 -8.95
CA PRO A 146 -3.58 -10.32 -9.20
C PRO A 146 -2.34 -11.03 -9.72
N TYR A 147 -1.58 -10.38 -10.60
CA TYR A 147 -0.35 -10.95 -11.18
C TYR A 147 0.77 -10.99 -10.14
N ALA A 148 0.96 -9.89 -9.41
CA ALA A 148 1.95 -9.80 -8.34
C ALA A 148 1.68 -10.84 -7.24
N THR A 149 0.42 -10.98 -6.81
CA THR A 149 0.03 -11.98 -5.80
C THR A 149 0.30 -13.40 -6.25
N ALA A 150 -0.08 -13.75 -7.50
CA ALA A 150 0.11 -15.10 -8.01
C ALA A 150 1.61 -15.47 -8.10
N ALA A 151 2.45 -14.54 -8.59
CA ALA A 151 3.89 -14.71 -8.64
C ALA A 151 4.51 -14.80 -7.23
N ALA A 152 4.13 -13.92 -6.31
CA ALA A 152 4.65 -13.92 -4.94
C ALA A 152 4.29 -15.21 -4.19
N LYS A 153 3.07 -15.74 -4.33
CA LYS A 153 2.65 -17.01 -3.73
C LYS A 153 3.49 -18.19 -4.24
N ALA A 154 3.73 -18.25 -5.54
CA ALA A 154 4.57 -19.31 -6.11
C ALA A 154 6.01 -19.22 -5.61
N LEU A 155 6.60 -18.02 -5.58
CA LEU A 155 7.95 -17.81 -5.10
C LEU A 155 8.09 -18.11 -3.59
N LEU A 156 7.15 -17.63 -2.78
CA LEU A 156 7.15 -17.85 -1.33
C LEU A 156 7.07 -19.35 -0.99
N SER A 157 6.29 -20.12 -1.75
CA SER A 157 6.05 -21.55 -1.49
C SER A 157 7.15 -22.47 -2.00
N HIS A 158 7.92 -22.06 -3.02
CA HIS A 158 8.83 -22.96 -3.75
C HIS A 158 10.27 -22.47 -3.80
N THR A 159 10.61 -21.39 -3.10
CA THR A 159 11.98 -20.86 -3.07
C THR A 159 12.37 -20.41 -1.67
N ASP A 160 13.69 -20.24 -1.45
CA ASP A 160 14.26 -19.65 -0.24
C ASP A 160 14.61 -18.16 -0.41
N LEU A 161 14.03 -17.48 -1.40
CA LEU A 161 14.23 -16.07 -1.64
C LEU A 161 13.76 -15.24 -0.43
N SER A 162 14.48 -14.19 -0.10
CA SER A 162 14.08 -13.21 0.92
C SER A 162 12.79 -12.48 0.53
N ALA A 163 12.10 -11.88 1.51
CA ALA A 163 10.92 -11.07 1.25
C ALA A 163 11.18 -10.00 0.17
N ARG A 164 12.36 -9.36 0.19
CA ARG A 164 12.77 -8.34 -0.78
C ARG A 164 12.91 -8.92 -2.20
N GLU A 165 13.56 -10.05 -2.36
CA GLU A 165 13.74 -10.69 -3.66
C GLU A 165 12.41 -11.19 -4.23
N ILE A 166 11.50 -11.68 -3.37
CA ILE A 166 10.16 -12.09 -3.78
C ILE A 166 9.36 -10.90 -4.31
N VAL A 167 9.30 -9.77 -3.58
CA VAL A 167 8.54 -8.60 -4.05
C VAL A 167 9.11 -8.05 -5.35
N GLU A 168 10.43 -7.99 -5.49
CA GLU A 168 11.07 -7.51 -6.72
C GLU A 168 10.74 -8.41 -7.91
N SER A 169 10.90 -9.72 -7.77
CA SER A 169 10.65 -10.69 -8.83
C SER A 169 9.16 -10.74 -9.22
N ALA A 170 8.26 -10.74 -8.23
CA ALA A 170 6.82 -10.76 -8.48
C ALA A 170 6.32 -9.47 -9.13
N MET A 171 6.89 -8.32 -8.77
CA MET A 171 6.56 -7.04 -9.43
C MET A 171 7.06 -6.97 -10.87
N ARG A 172 8.18 -7.62 -11.22
CA ARG A 172 8.62 -7.75 -12.62
C ARG A 172 7.60 -8.52 -13.46
N VAL A 173 7.08 -9.64 -12.94
CA VAL A 173 6.00 -10.39 -13.60
C VAL A 173 4.75 -9.53 -13.77
N ALA A 174 4.37 -8.77 -12.74
CA ALA A 174 3.24 -7.86 -12.85
C ALA A 174 3.45 -6.75 -13.90
N ALA A 175 4.65 -6.21 -14.00
CA ALA A 175 5.00 -5.18 -14.99
C ALA A 175 4.97 -5.71 -16.44
N GLU A 176 5.32 -6.98 -16.64
CA GLU A 176 5.24 -7.62 -17.96
C GLU A 176 3.80 -7.88 -18.43
N LEU A 177 2.87 -8.11 -17.49
CA LEU A 177 1.50 -8.52 -17.79
C LEU A 177 0.47 -7.39 -17.69
N CYS A 178 0.69 -6.42 -16.82
CA CYS A 178 -0.24 -5.33 -16.54
C CYS A 178 0.21 -4.03 -17.21
N ILE A 179 -0.56 -3.53 -18.18
CA ILE A 179 -0.27 -2.28 -18.91
C ILE A 179 -0.25 -1.04 -18.01
N PHE A 180 -0.81 -1.14 -16.80
CA PHE A 180 -0.86 -0.08 -15.79
C PHE A 180 0.24 -0.17 -14.74
N THR A 181 1.24 -1.02 -14.95
CA THR A 181 2.37 -1.27 -14.03
C THR A 181 3.67 -1.18 -14.81
N ASN A 182 4.62 -0.35 -14.35
CA ASN A 182 5.95 -0.31 -14.97
C ASN A 182 7.01 -0.99 -14.08
N ASP A 183 8.23 -1.12 -14.60
CA ASP A 183 9.37 -1.78 -13.97
C ASP A 183 10.23 -0.86 -13.08
N ARG A 184 9.78 0.38 -12.82
CA ARG A 184 10.48 1.34 -11.94
C ARG A 184 9.92 1.23 -10.54
N PHE A 185 10.51 0.33 -9.75
CA PHE A 185 10.03 0.04 -8.40
C PHE A 185 10.72 0.91 -7.34
N THR A 186 9.92 1.33 -6.34
CA THR A 186 10.42 1.70 -5.01
C THR A 186 10.21 0.50 -4.12
N ILE A 187 11.27 0.06 -3.41
CA ILE A 187 11.21 -1.11 -2.50
C ILE A 187 11.73 -0.67 -1.13
N GLU A 188 10.89 -0.85 -0.12
CA GLU A 188 11.21 -0.58 1.29
C GLU A 188 11.10 -1.88 2.08
N THR A 189 11.87 -1.99 3.18
CA THR A 189 11.84 -3.14 4.09
C THR A 189 11.80 -2.67 5.52
N VAL A 190 11.10 -3.42 6.37
CA VAL A 190 11.07 -3.22 7.83
C VAL A 190 11.18 -4.57 8.51
N SER A 191 11.90 -4.63 9.64
CA SER A 191 12.09 -5.85 10.46
C SER A 191 11.52 -5.65 11.86
N ALA A 192 11.10 -6.75 12.47
CA ALA A 192 10.78 -6.77 13.88
C ALA A 192 12.05 -6.45 14.69
N GLY A 193 12.02 -5.39 15.52
CA GLY A 193 13.15 -5.02 16.37
C GLY A 193 13.98 -3.81 15.92
N ALA A 194 13.63 -3.13 14.82
CA ALA A 194 14.33 -1.91 14.39
C ALA A 194 14.31 -0.78 15.44
N GLU A 195 13.40 -0.79 16.41
CA GLU A 195 13.35 0.18 17.52
C GLU A 195 14.40 -0.07 18.62
N GLN A 196 14.96 -1.28 18.71
CA GLN A 196 15.89 -1.61 19.81
C GLN A 196 17.34 -1.19 19.52
N ASP A 197 17.75 -1.13 18.28
CA ASP A 197 19.14 -0.79 17.93
C ASP A 197 19.42 0.70 18.03
N MET A 198 18.45 1.57 17.70
CA MET A 198 18.64 3.03 17.81
C MET A 198 18.68 3.52 19.29
N ALA A 199 17.92 2.87 20.18
CA ALA A 199 17.93 3.22 21.61
C ALA A 199 19.21 2.77 22.34
N THR A 200 19.99 1.87 21.75
CA THR A 200 21.23 1.35 22.33
C THR A 200 22.43 2.21 21.93
N GLU A 201 22.44 2.79 20.73
CA GLU A 201 23.51 3.70 20.29
C GLU A 201 23.49 5.04 21.02
N GLU A 202 22.32 5.61 21.33
CA GLU A 202 22.22 6.87 22.10
C GLU A 202 22.65 6.75 23.58
N ARG A 203 22.69 5.55 24.15
CA ARG A 203 23.15 5.32 25.53
C ARG A 203 24.63 5.04 25.64
N GLY A 204 25.32 4.77 24.53
CA GLY A 204 26.76 4.45 24.53
C GLY A 204 27.68 5.66 24.45
N GLU A 205 27.22 6.85 24.07
CA GLU A 205 28.05 8.05 23.89
C GLU A 205 28.05 9.01 25.10
N GLY A 206 27.36 8.66 26.18
CA GLY A 206 27.23 9.52 27.38
C GLY A 206 28.15 9.21 28.56
N GLU A 207 29.05 8.22 28.47
CA GLU A 207 30.01 7.86 29.55
C GLU A 207 31.45 7.73 29.03
N GLN A 208 32.07 8.85 28.76
CA GLN A 208 33.55 8.99 28.86
C GLN A 208 33.92 10.39 29.31
#